data_84529463758364c7be9506a63231f1e4
#
_entry.id   84529463758364c7be9506a63231f1e4
#
_cell.length_a   1.000
_cell.length_b   1.000
_cell.length_c   1.000
_cell.angle_alpha   90.00
_cell.angle_beta   90.00
_cell.angle_gamma   90.00
#
_symmetry.space_group_name_H-M   'P 1'
#
loop_
_entity.id
_entity.type
_entity.pdbx_description
1 polymer ?
#
loop_
_entity_poly.entity_id
_entity_poly.type
_entity_poly.pdbx_seq_one_letter_code
_entity_poly.pdbx_strand_id
1 'polypeptide(L)'
;MIRKYRYGTPFDTEALTEKIETTKGVLPYGEVSQEEGFVFTYIMDEDDIVYGLGEANRGINKRGYCYISNCTDDPVHTEDKRSLYGAHNFIVVSGKRTFGLFFDYPSKLTFDIGYDREDTLKVSCENADLDIYVLEGENAYDIVKQFRHVIGRSYICLLYTSDAADD
;
A
#
# COMPACT_ATOMS: atom_id res chain seq x y z
N MET A 1 15.13 -5.80 -3.90
CA MET A 1 15.83 -4.96 -2.89
C MET A 1 14.80 -4.10 -2.19
N ILE A 2 14.94 -3.91 -0.85
CA ILE A 2 13.99 -3.07 -0.08
C ILE A 2 14.76 -1.87 0.47
N ARG A 3 14.18 -0.68 0.33
CA ARG A 3 14.74 0.58 0.83
C ARG A 3 13.68 1.35 1.62
N LYS A 4 14.08 1.93 2.75
CA LYS A 4 13.23 2.71 3.63
C LYS A 4 13.52 4.20 3.50
N TYR A 5 12.49 5.01 3.33
CA TYR A 5 12.55 6.47 3.30
C TYR A 5 11.69 7.03 4.42
N ARG A 6 12.27 7.84 5.28
CA ARG A 6 11.60 8.41 6.45
C ARG A 6 11.25 9.88 6.23
N TYR A 7 10.03 10.21 6.56
CA TYR A 7 9.49 11.57 6.54
C TYR A 7 9.03 11.95 7.95
N GLY A 8 9.48 13.10 8.44
CA GLY A 8 9.17 13.57 9.78
C GLY A 8 9.67 12.65 10.90
N THR A 9 8.83 12.45 11.91
CA THR A 9 9.13 11.62 13.10
C THR A 9 8.02 10.57 13.28
N PRO A 10 7.98 9.53 12.43
CA PRO A 10 6.91 8.55 12.44
C PRO A 10 6.89 7.72 13.73
N PHE A 11 5.69 7.32 14.10
CA PHE A 11 5.46 6.33 15.14
C PHE A 11 6.02 4.97 14.70
N ASP A 12 6.60 4.23 15.64
CA ASP A 12 7.02 2.84 15.37
C ASP A 12 5.79 1.92 15.44
N THR A 13 5.36 1.44 14.29
CA THR A 13 4.16 0.61 14.14
C THR A 13 4.41 -0.86 14.39
N GLU A 14 5.69 -1.27 14.50
CA GLU A 14 6.08 -2.69 14.54
C GLU A 14 5.54 -3.52 13.34
N ALA A 15 5.21 -2.85 12.24
CA ALA A 15 4.63 -3.51 11.06
C ALA A 15 5.61 -4.48 10.38
N LEU A 16 6.92 -4.28 10.56
CA LEU A 16 7.95 -5.14 10.01
C LEU A 16 8.63 -5.97 11.10
N THR A 17 8.86 -7.25 10.80
CA THR A 17 9.62 -8.16 11.67
C THR A 17 11.13 -7.95 11.55
N GLU A 18 11.59 -7.34 10.46
CA GLU A 18 12.98 -7.02 10.21
C GLU A 18 13.22 -5.51 10.23
N LYS A 19 14.26 -5.09 10.94
CA LYS A 19 14.65 -3.69 10.97
C LYS A 19 15.37 -3.31 9.67
N ILE A 20 14.79 -2.37 8.92
CA ILE A 20 15.39 -1.80 7.72
C ILE A 20 15.90 -0.40 8.04
N GLU A 21 17.19 -0.18 7.82
CA GLU A 21 17.82 1.13 8.02
C GLU A 21 17.32 2.16 7.02
N THR A 22 17.18 3.41 7.47
CA THR A 22 16.72 4.50 6.61
C THR A 22 17.76 4.79 5.52
N THR A 23 17.31 4.74 4.27
CA THR A 23 18.11 5.06 3.10
C THR A 23 18.30 6.57 3.00
N LYS A 24 19.54 6.99 2.75
CA LYS A 24 19.86 8.39 2.45
C LYS A 24 19.62 8.67 0.96
N GLY A 25 18.93 9.77 0.66
CA GLY A 25 18.69 10.19 -0.73
C GLY A 25 17.21 10.38 -1.05
N VAL A 26 16.94 10.54 -2.33
CA VAL A 26 15.60 10.81 -2.85
C VAL A 26 14.86 9.50 -3.14
N LEU A 27 13.55 9.50 -2.93
CA LEU A 27 12.68 8.40 -3.31
C LEU A 27 12.81 8.12 -4.82
N PRO A 28 13.05 6.86 -5.26
CA PRO A 28 13.36 6.56 -6.66
C PRO A 28 12.15 6.64 -7.60
N TYR A 29 10.96 6.56 -7.05
CA TYR A 29 9.69 6.58 -7.80
C TYR A 29 8.78 7.64 -7.20
N GLY A 30 8.32 8.57 -8.05
CA GLY A 30 7.44 9.65 -7.63
C GLY A 30 8.13 10.75 -6.82
N GLU A 31 7.30 11.67 -6.35
CA GLU A 31 7.69 12.85 -5.60
C GLU A 31 6.87 12.95 -4.32
N VAL A 32 7.45 13.57 -3.29
CA VAL A 32 6.79 13.79 -2.00
C VAL A 32 6.75 15.27 -1.70
N SER A 33 5.57 15.78 -1.33
CA SER A 33 5.33 17.08 -0.73
C SER A 33 4.84 16.93 0.72
N GLN A 34 5.32 17.83 1.60
CA GLN A 34 4.93 17.90 3.02
C GLN A 34 4.39 19.29 3.40
N GLU A 35 3.89 20.05 2.44
CA GLU A 35 3.41 21.43 2.67
C GLU A 35 2.09 21.46 3.46
N GLU A 36 1.17 20.57 3.09
CA GLU A 36 -0.15 20.43 3.74
C GLU A 36 -0.41 18.94 4.04
N GLY A 37 0.24 18.44 5.10
CA GLY A 37 0.23 17.00 5.38
C GLY A 37 1.24 16.26 4.52
N PHE A 38 0.94 15.05 4.13
CA PHE A 38 1.78 14.22 3.27
C PHE A 38 1.09 13.93 1.94
N VAL A 39 1.81 14.17 0.84
CA VAL A 39 1.34 13.84 -0.51
C VAL A 39 2.49 13.18 -1.28
N PHE A 40 2.29 11.93 -1.67
CA PHE A 40 3.12 11.23 -2.64
C PHE A 40 2.43 11.27 -4.00
N THR A 41 3.19 11.51 -5.07
CA THR A 41 2.68 11.54 -6.45
C THR A 41 3.61 10.75 -7.37
N TYR A 42 3.04 9.86 -8.16
CA TYR A 42 3.73 9.12 -9.22
C TYR A 42 2.96 9.25 -10.52
N ILE A 43 3.65 9.57 -11.61
CA ILE A 43 3.06 9.62 -12.94
C ILE A 43 3.11 8.21 -13.55
N MET A 44 1.95 7.64 -13.73
CA MET A 44 1.76 6.30 -14.29
C MET A 44 1.92 6.32 -15.80
N ASP A 45 2.61 5.31 -16.33
CA ASP A 45 2.54 4.99 -17.75
C ASP A 45 1.14 4.46 -18.13
N GLU A 46 0.79 4.51 -19.40
CA GLU A 46 -0.51 4.02 -19.90
C GLU A 46 -0.76 2.55 -19.57
N ASP A 47 0.29 1.74 -19.65
CA ASP A 47 0.26 0.29 -19.41
C ASP A 47 0.45 -0.10 -17.93
N ASP A 48 0.63 0.86 -17.01
CA ASP A 48 0.82 0.55 -15.59
C ASP A 48 -0.46 -0.04 -14.98
N ILE A 49 -0.31 -1.18 -14.32
CA ILE A 49 -1.33 -1.84 -13.53
C ILE A 49 -0.97 -1.67 -12.06
N VAL A 50 -1.94 -1.33 -11.22
CA VAL A 50 -1.74 -1.17 -9.78
C VAL A 50 -2.51 -2.25 -9.02
N TYR A 51 -1.80 -3.03 -8.22
CA TYR A 51 -2.34 -4.08 -7.34
C TYR A 51 -2.23 -3.68 -5.89
N GLY A 52 -3.03 -4.27 -5.00
CA GLY A 52 -2.90 -4.14 -3.56
C GLY A 52 -4.12 -3.61 -2.84
N LEU A 53 -3.89 -2.87 -1.75
CA LEU A 53 -4.87 -2.22 -0.86
C LEU A 53 -5.71 -3.18 0.01
N GLY A 54 -5.41 -4.48 0.01
CA GLY A 54 -6.14 -5.45 0.81
C GLY A 54 -7.54 -5.72 0.27
N GLU A 55 -8.53 -5.69 1.14
CA GLU A 55 -9.91 -5.91 0.80
C GLU A 55 -10.51 -4.64 0.18
N ALA A 56 -10.70 -4.66 -1.12
CA ALA A 56 -11.26 -3.54 -1.88
C ALA A 56 -12.01 -4.05 -3.11
N ASN A 57 -13.17 -3.49 -3.38
CA ASN A 57 -13.94 -3.77 -4.59
C ASN A 57 -13.21 -3.33 -5.88
N ARG A 58 -13.85 -3.45 -7.01
CA ARG A 58 -13.38 -3.01 -8.35
C ARG A 58 -12.21 -3.81 -8.94
N GLY A 59 -12.17 -5.11 -8.64
CA GLY A 59 -11.25 -6.04 -9.30
C GLY A 59 -9.79 -5.91 -8.84
N ILE A 60 -8.90 -6.58 -9.56
CA ILE A 60 -7.49 -6.71 -9.20
C ILE A 60 -6.70 -5.45 -9.56
N ASN A 61 -6.92 -4.87 -10.75
CA ASN A 61 -6.33 -3.59 -11.12
C ASN A 61 -7.08 -2.46 -10.43
N LYS A 62 -6.38 -1.73 -9.59
CA LYS A 62 -6.95 -0.64 -8.77
C LYS A 62 -7.01 0.71 -9.49
N ARG A 63 -6.52 0.81 -10.72
CA ARG A 63 -6.53 2.04 -11.50
C ARG A 63 -7.96 2.51 -11.83
N GLY A 64 -8.15 3.82 -11.88
CA GLY A 64 -9.42 4.47 -12.21
C GLY A 64 -10.34 4.73 -11.01
N TYR A 65 -9.83 4.58 -9.78
CA TYR A 65 -10.64 4.83 -8.60
C TYR A 65 -9.84 5.40 -7.42
N CYS A 66 -10.59 5.95 -6.44
CA CYS A 66 -10.03 6.48 -5.20
C CYS A 66 -10.42 5.58 -4.03
N TYR A 67 -9.43 5.09 -3.30
CA TYR A 67 -9.58 4.18 -2.16
C TYR A 67 -9.19 4.88 -0.86
N ILE A 68 -9.84 4.50 0.23
CA ILE A 68 -9.52 4.96 1.57
C ILE A 68 -9.03 3.75 2.37
N SER A 69 -7.74 3.73 2.69
CA SER A 69 -7.16 2.73 3.60
C SER A 69 -7.51 3.12 5.04
N ASN A 70 -8.65 2.62 5.47
CA ASN A 70 -9.20 2.78 6.81
C ASN A 70 -10.27 1.71 7.00
N CYS A 71 -10.06 0.76 7.89
CA CYS A 71 -10.98 -0.35 8.11
C CYS A 71 -12.35 0.15 8.53
N THR A 72 -13.40 -0.31 7.85
CA THR A 72 -14.78 0.13 8.06
C THR A 72 -15.68 -1.08 8.23
N ASP A 73 -16.40 -1.15 9.32
CA ASP A 73 -17.44 -2.16 9.55
C ASP A 73 -18.73 -1.76 8.81
N ASP A 74 -18.84 -2.19 7.56
CA ASP A 74 -19.97 -1.89 6.69
C ASP A 74 -20.43 -3.19 5.98
N PRO A 75 -21.64 -3.71 6.30
CA PRO A 75 -22.13 -4.95 5.72
C PRO A 75 -22.58 -4.81 4.26
N VAL A 76 -22.66 -3.58 3.73
CA VAL A 76 -23.11 -3.31 2.36
C VAL A 76 -21.92 -3.08 1.43
N HIS A 77 -21.47 -4.12 0.76
CA HIS A 77 -20.29 -4.12 -0.11
C HIS A 77 -20.68 -3.79 -1.57
N THR A 78 -20.99 -2.53 -1.83
CA THR A 78 -21.26 -2.05 -3.19
C THR A 78 -19.99 -1.54 -3.88
N GLU A 79 -19.99 -1.47 -5.21
CA GLU A 79 -18.82 -1.06 -6.01
C GLU A 79 -18.38 0.40 -5.79
N ASP A 80 -19.23 1.23 -5.21
CA ASP A 80 -18.92 2.63 -4.86
C ASP A 80 -18.22 2.79 -3.50
N LYS A 81 -18.09 1.71 -2.72
CA LYS A 81 -17.37 1.74 -1.45
C LYS A 81 -15.87 1.95 -1.67
N ARG A 82 -15.32 2.91 -0.94
CA ARG A 82 -13.89 3.27 -0.97
C ARG A 82 -13.08 2.58 0.11
N SER A 83 -13.74 1.99 1.11
CA SER A 83 -13.15 1.32 2.27
C SER A 83 -14.00 0.10 2.63
N LEU A 84 -13.34 -0.98 3.08
CA LEU A 84 -13.97 -2.20 3.59
C LEU A 84 -13.30 -2.63 4.91
N TYR A 85 -13.52 -3.88 5.34
CA TYR A 85 -13.02 -4.40 6.63
C TYR A 85 -11.49 -4.50 6.71
N GLY A 86 -10.84 -4.94 5.62
CA GLY A 86 -9.40 -5.16 5.56
C GLY A 86 -8.69 -4.12 4.70
N ALA A 87 -7.83 -3.28 5.32
CA ALA A 87 -7.06 -2.28 4.62
C ALA A 87 -5.57 -2.58 4.74
N HIS A 88 -4.84 -2.48 3.63
CA HIS A 88 -3.39 -2.61 3.57
C HIS A 88 -2.78 -1.45 2.80
N ASN A 89 -1.84 -0.76 3.42
CA ASN A 89 -1.11 0.37 2.81
C ASN A 89 0.01 -0.08 1.86
N PHE A 90 -0.19 -1.22 1.18
CA PHE A 90 0.77 -1.79 0.26
C PHE A 90 0.18 -1.87 -1.15
N ILE A 91 0.95 -1.35 -2.11
CA ILE A 91 0.62 -1.41 -3.54
C ILE A 91 1.82 -1.90 -4.35
N VAL A 92 1.53 -2.51 -5.47
CA VAL A 92 2.52 -2.87 -6.49
C VAL A 92 2.12 -2.20 -7.79
N VAL A 93 3.02 -1.41 -8.34
CA VAL A 93 2.91 -0.88 -9.70
C VAL A 93 3.65 -1.83 -10.62
N SER A 94 3.00 -2.29 -11.69
CA SER A 94 3.55 -3.24 -12.66
C SER A 94 3.31 -2.74 -14.07
N GLY A 95 4.37 -2.44 -14.78
CA GLY A 95 4.38 -1.94 -16.15
C GLY A 95 5.80 -1.98 -16.70
N LYS A 96 6.24 -0.94 -17.36
CA LYS A 96 7.64 -0.81 -17.82
C LYS A 96 8.63 -0.84 -16.66
N ARG A 97 8.21 -0.35 -15.50
CA ARG A 97 8.91 -0.46 -14.22
C ARG A 97 8.01 -1.22 -13.26
N THR A 98 8.60 -2.15 -12.50
CA THR A 98 7.85 -2.90 -11.49
C THR A 98 8.45 -2.62 -10.11
N PHE A 99 7.64 -2.08 -9.23
CA PHE A 99 8.03 -1.75 -7.87
C PHE A 99 6.84 -1.83 -6.90
N GLY A 100 7.14 -2.05 -5.63
CA GLY A 100 6.16 -2.01 -4.54
C GLY A 100 6.38 -0.77 -3.67
N LEU A 101 5.30 -0.25 -3.12
CA LEU A 101 5.31 0.79 -2.11
C LEU A 101 4.50 0.33 -0.90
N PHE A 102 5.12 0.38 0.26
CA PHE A 102 4.43 0.21 1.53
C PHE A 102 4.54 1.50 2.33
N PHE A 103 3.39 2.08 2.63
CA PHE A 103 3.28 3.29 3.45
C PHE A 103 3.01 2.88 4.90
N ASP A 104 4.04 2.91 5.71
CA ASP A 104 3.94 2.56 7.12
C ASP A 104 3.39 3.75 7.90
N TYR A 105 2.07 3.79 7.96
CA TYR A 105 1.28 4.85 8.60
C TYR A 105 0.08 4.25 9.34
N PRO A 106 -0.05 4.49 10.65
CA PRO A 106 -1.04 3.81 11.50
C PRO A 106 -2.44 4.45 11.46
N SER A 107 -2.75 5.25 10.46
CA SER A 107 -4.03 5.94 10.32
C SER A 107 -4.49 5.98 8.86
N LYS A 108 -5.53 6.75 8.58
CA LYS A 108 -6.17 6.83 7.28
C LYS A 108 -5.25 7.38 6.19
N LEU A 109 -5.11 6.62 5.11
CA LEU A 109 -4.51 7.03 3.85
C LEU A 109 -5.55 7.09 2.74
N THR A 110 -5.41 8.04 1.85
CA THR A 110 -6.20 8.09 0.61
C THR A 110 -5.30 7.74 -0.57
N PHE A 111 -5.73 6.78 -1.38
CA PHE A 111 -5.08 6.34 -2.62
C PHE A 111 -5.95 6.73 -3.80
N ASP A 112 -5.62 7.80 -4.47
CA ASP A 112 -6.17 8.16 -5.76
C ASP A 112 -5.31 7.53 -6.86
N ILE A 113 -5.87 6.57 -7.57
CA ILE A 113 -5.15 5.80 -8.59
C ILE A 113 -5.76 6.08 -9.95
N GLY A 114 -5.49 7.26 -10.49
CA GLY A 114 -6.01 7.68 -11.78
C GLY A 114 -7.50 8.05 -11.74
N TYR A 115 -8.02 8.47 -10.60
CA TYR A 115 -9.42 8.90 -10.46
C TYR A 115 -9.59 10.39 -10.79
N ASP A 116 -8.81 11.28 -10.14
CA ASP A 116 -8.82 12.71 -10.44
C ASP A 116 -8.08 13.01 -11.75
N ARG A 117 -6.94 12.37 -11.95
CA ARG A 117 -6.10 12.45 -13.15
C ARG A 117 -5.68 11.05 -13.55
N GLU A 118 -6.08 10.65 -14.76
CA GLU A 118 -5.92 9.32 -15.31
C GLU A 118 -4.47 8.78 -15.28
N ASP A 119 -3.50 9.68 -15.43
CA ASP A 119 -2.07 9.40 -15.45
C ASP A 119 -1.40 9.48 -14.05
N THR A 120 -2.15 9.73 -12.98
CA THR A 120 -1.57 10.07 -11.69
C THR A 120 -1.99 9.09 -10.60
N LEU A 121 -1.01 8.50 -9.91
CA LEU A 121 -1.20 7.84 -8.63
C LEU A 121 -0.81 8.83 -7.53
N LYS A 122 -1.74 9.15 -6.65
CA LYS A 122 -1.55 10.07 -5.51
C LYS A 122 -1.91 9.37 -4.22
N VAL A 123 -1.00 9.40 -3.25
CA VAL A 123 -1.25 8.90 -1.89
C VAL A 123 -1.14 10.06 -0.92
N SER A 124 -2.15 10.25 -0.06
CA SER A 124 -2.17 11.39 0.84
C SER A 124 -2.71 11.07 2.23
N CYS A 125 -2.22 11.78 3.23
CA CYS A 125 -2.74 11.82 4.59
C CYS A 125 -2.49 13.18 5.25
N GLU A 126 -3.18 13.41 6.37
CA GLU A 126 -3.13 14.70 7.09
C GLU A 126 -1.79 14.92 7.80
N ASN A 127 -1.16 13.87 8.30
CA ASN A 127 0.12 13.95 9.00
C ASN A 127 1.27 13.56 8.08
N ALA A 128 2.34 14.35 8.11
CA ALA A 128 3.53 14.13 7.30
C ALA A 128 4.53 13.11 7.89
N ASP A 129 4.25 12.54 9.06
CA ASP A 129 5.14 11.63 9.77
C ASP A 129 4.87 10.17 9.38
N LEU A 130 5.62 9.64 8.42
CA LEU A 130 5.51 8.24 7.99
C LEU A 130 6.79 7.69 7.37
N ASP A 131 6.91 6.38 7.33
CA ASP A 131 7.94 5.68 6.60
C ASP A 131 7.38 5.11 5.27
N ILE A 132 8.14 5.25 4.18
CA ILE A 132 7.85 4.58 2.91
C ILE A 132 8.89 3.50 2.66
N TYR A 133 8.44 2.29 2.40
CA TYR A 133 9.30 1.21 1.95
C TYR A 133 9.11 1.00 0.45
N VAL A 134 10.20 1.07 -0.29
CA VAL A 134 10.27 0.81 -1.72
C VAL A 134 10.84 -0.57 -1.94
N LEU A 135 10.11 -1.41 -2.65
CA LEU A 135 10.49 -2.77 -2.99
C LEU A 135 10.74 -2.85 -4.50
N GLU A 136 11.91 -3.31 -4.90
CA GLU A 136 12.27 -3.48 -6.31
C GLU A 136 12.47 -4.95 -6.64
N GLY A 137 11.92 -5.40 -7.76
CA GLY A 137 11.99 -6.78 -8.23
C GLY A 137 11.71 -6.87 -9.72
N GLU A 138 11.88 -8.05 -10.29
CA GLU A 138 11.69 -8.30 -11.72
C GLU A 138 10.21 -8.30 -12.12
N ASN A 139 9.34 -8.64 -11.19
CA ASN A 139 7.89 -8.75 -11.42
C ASN A 139 7.10 -8.60 -10.10
N ALA A 140 5.78 -8.51 -10.21
CA ALA A 140 4.89 -8.32 -9.06
C ALA A 140 5.02 -9.46 -8.02
N TYR A 141 5.27 -10.70 -8.46
CA TYR A 141 5.45 -11.83 -7.56
C TYR A 141 6.69 -11.66 -6.68
N ASP A 142 7.81 -11.21 -7.25
CA ASP A 142 9.05 -10.94 -6.49
C ASP A 142 8.83 -9.85 -5.44
N ILE A 143 8.08 -8.82 -5.81
CA ILE A 143 7.73 -7.72 -4.90
C ILE A 143 6.91 -8.25 -3.70
N VAL A 144 5.86 -9.00 -3.97
CA VAL A 144 5.01 -9.59 -2.91
C VAL A 144 5.81 -10.57 -2.05
N LYS A 145 6.70 -11.36 -2.63
CA LYS A 145 7.57 -12.27 -1.89
C LYS A 145 8.52 -11.53 -0.95
N GLN A 146 9.11 -10.42 -1.40
CA GLN A 146 9.95 -9.56 -0.57
C GLN A 146 9.13 -8.92 0.57
N PHE A 147 7.94 -8.38 0.26
CA PHE A 147 7.06 -7.80 1.27
C PHE A 147 6.68 -8.83 2.35
N ARG A 148 6.24 -10.02 1.94
CA ARG A 148 5.93 -11.12 2.85
C ARG A 148 7.11 -11.50 3.75
N HIS A 149 8.34 -11.39 3.27
CA HIS A 149 9.52 -11.70 4.06
C HIS A 149 9.71 -10.71 5.22
N VAL A 150 9.51 -9.43 4.97
CA VAL A 150 9.74 -8.38 5.96
C VAL A 150 8.59 -8.18 6.96
N ILE A 151 7.35 -8.45 6.56
CA ILE A 151 6.20 -8.40 7.48
C ILE A 151 6.01 -9.70 8.27
N GLY A 152 6.81 -10.72 7.99
CA GLY A 152 6.72 -12.03 8.62
C GLY A 152 5.73 -12.97 7.91
N ARG A 153 5.67 -14.19 8.40
CA ARG A 153 4.75 -15.22 7.88
C ARG A 153 3.45 -15.18 8.65
N SER A 154 2.35 -15.21 7.92
CA SER A 154 1.04 -15.42 8.51
C SER A 154 1.03 -16.78 9.24
N TYR A 155 0.39 -16.84 10.39
CA TYR A 155 0.10 -18.11 11.06
C TYR A 155 -0.75 -18.97 10.14
N ILE A 156 -0.31 -20.19 9.90
CA ILE A 156 -1.10 -21.16 9.14
C ILE A 156 -2.10 -21.76 10.12
N CYS A 157 -3.35 -21.37 9.98
CA CYS A 157 -4.43 -21.97 10.72
C CYS A 157 -4.55 -23.45 10.34
N LEU A 158 -4.54 -24.34 11.30
CA LEU A 158 -4.78 -25.75 11.07
C LEU A 158 -6.28 -25.95 10.76
N LEU A 159 -6.61 -26.94 9.94
CA LEU A 159 -7.97 -27.20 9.47
C LEU A 159 -8.98 -27.24 10.61
N TYR A 160 -8.65 -27.86 11.74
CA TYR A 160 -9.51 -27.94 12.90
C TYR A 160 -9.60 -26.66 13.74
N THR A 161 -8.74 -25.66 13.51
CA THR A 161 -8.83 -24.36 14.20
C THR A 161 -9.56 -23.31 13.34
N SER A 162 -9.78 -23.60 12.06
CA SER A 162 -10.53 -22.72 11.14
C SER A 162 -11.98 -23.15 10.95
N ASP A 163 -12.37 -24.29 11.50
CA ASP A 163 -13.69 -24.85 11.34
C ASP A 163 -14.67 -24.23 12.35
N ALA A 164 -15.09 -23.02 12.03
CA ALA A 164 -16.22 -22.36 12.69
C ALA A 164 -17.53 -22.57 11.94
N ALA A 165 -17.54 -23.43 10.90
CA ALA A 165 -18.69 -23.62 10.02
C ALA A 165 -19.49 -24.90 10.28
N ASP A 166 -19.06 -25.75 11.23
CA ASP A 166 -19.71 -27.03 11.53
C ASP A 166 -20.60 -27.01 12.81
N ASP A 167 -20.97 -25.83 13.33
CA ASP A 167 -21.94 -25.69 14.42
C ASP A 167 -23.29 -25.15 13.92
#